data_378b7864fc611f43f7a9cb908143a1c2
#
_entry.id   378b7864fc611f43f7a9cb908143a1c2
#
_cell.length_a   1.000
_cell.length_b   1.000
_cell.length_c   1.000
_cell.angle_alpha   90.00
_cell.angle_beta   90.00
_cell.angle_gamma   90.00
#
_symmetry.space_group_name_H-M   'P 1'
#
loop_
_entity.id
_entity.type
_entity.pdbx_description
1 polymer ?
#
loop_
_entity_poly.entity_id
_entity_poly.type
_entity_poly.pdbx_seq_one_letter_code
_entity_poly.pdbx_strand_id
1 'polypeptide(L)'
;LVKNKTSNDNYYLLTLAAIAEEIKHRKAERKTEVILAVGLPLSSFGREKHGFREYLLRKEQPVRFLYESELYEITIKDVKLFPQGYSALALHPECVRDEPSVLLADIGGWTVDLMRLDNSVPNAATCRSLELGVIRCVDEITEQVRRNTGLSVTDIQIERVLNGQSCSMDPAAKEIIVRQGRLYTEKIPVSYTHLRAHETDSYL
;
A
#
# COMPACT_ATOMS: atom_id res chain seq x y z
N LEU A 1 9.73 7.48 7.06
CA LEU A 1 9.19 7.35 5.71
C LEU A 1 9.93 8.32 4.79
N VAL A 2 10.64 7.80 3.79
CA VAL A 2 11.27 8.64 2.78
C VAL A 2 10.15 9.26 1.96
N LYS A 3 9.87 10.55 2.16
CA LYS A 3 8.79 11.29 1.50
C LYS A 3 8.96 11.40 -0.03
N ASN A 4 10.15 11.13 -0.56
CA ASN A 4 10.42 11.17 -1.99
C ASN A 4 11.30 9.99 -2.39
N LYS A 5 10.74 9.02 -3.10
CA LYS A 5 11.42 7.80 -3.55
C LYS A 5 12.55 8.07 -4.55
N THR A 6 12.53 9.23 -5.21
CA THR A 6 13.51 9.62 -6.22
C THR A 6 14.73 10.36 -5.64
N SER A 7 14.71 10.68 -4.34
CA SER A 7 15.75 11.49 -3.70
C SER A 7 16.96 10.70 -3.22
N ASN A 8 16.92 9.35 -3.28
CA ASN A 8 18.06 8.54 -2.87
C ASN A 8 18.17 7.26 -3.73
N ASP A 9 19.37 6.76 -3.91
CA ASP A 9 19.63 5.58 -4.73
C ASP A 9 19.19 4.26 -4.09
N ASN A 10 18.83 4.23 -2.81
CA ASN A 10 18.44 3.01 -2.10
C ASN A 10 17.22 2.33 -2.75
N TYR A 11 16.25 3.13 -3.18
CA TYR A 11 15.08 2.56 -3.85
C TYR A 11 15.44 1.93 -5.20
N TYR A 12 16.35 2.58 -5.95
CA TYR A 12 16.85 2.03 -7.20
C TYR A 12 17.65 0.75 -7.00
N LEU A 13 18.52 0.70 -5.98
CA LEU A 13 19.26 -0.52 -5.63
C LEU A 13 18.35 -1.67 -5.24
N LEU A 14 17.30 -1.40 -4.46
CA LEU A 14 16.29 -2.40 -4.12
C LEU A 14 15.52 -2.89 -5.37
N THR A 15 15.26 -2.00 -6.33
CA THR A 15 14.65 -2.37 -7.61
C THR A 15 15.57 -3.29 -8.41
N LEU A 16 16.87 -3.00 -8.48
CA LEU A 16 17.85 -3.87 -9.15
C LEU A 16 17.94 -5.25 -8.47
N ALA A 17 17.94 -5.29 -7.13
CA ALA A 17 17.92 -6.55 -6.39
C ALA A 17 16.65 -7.38 -6.68
N ALA A 18 15.49 -6.74 -6.72
CA ALA A 18 14.23 -7.41 -7.07
C ALA A 18 14.25 -7.95 -8.52
N ILE A 19 14.82 -7.20 -9.46
CA ILE A 19 15.00 -7.67 -10.84
C ILE A 19 15.94 -8.90 -10.88
N ALA A 20 17.05 -8.86 -10.16
CA ALA A 20 17.99 -9.98 -10.11
C ALA A 20 17.35 -11.25 -9.52
N GLU A 21 16.56 -11.11 -8.43
CA GLU A 21 15.80 -12.23 -7.86
C GLU A 21 14.80 -12.82 -8.86
N GLU A 22 14.08 -11.98 -9.59
CA GLU A 22 13.11 -12.45 -10.59
C GLU A 22 13.80 -13.18 -11.76
N ILE A 23 14.94 -12.65 -12.25
CA ILE A 23 15.75 -13.31 -13.29
C ILE A 23 16.24 -14.69 -12.79
N LYS A 24 16.73 -14.76 -11.56
CA LYS A 24 17.18 -16.01 -10.92
C LYS A 24 16.03 -17.00 -10.78
N HIS A 25 14.88 -16.54 -10.29
CA HIS A 25 13.68 -17.38 -10.17
C HIS A 25 13.20 -17.95 -11.51
N ARG A 26 13.22 -17.12 -12.56
CA ARG A 26 12.86 -17.54 -13.94
C ARG A 26 13.96 -18.29 -14.66
N LYS A 27 15.16 -18.40 -14.10
CA LYS A 27 16.35 -18.96 -14.76
C LYS A 27 16.63 -18.27 -16.11
N ALA A 28 16.37 -16.96 -16.18
CA ALA A 28 16.61 -16.16 -17.39
C ALA A 28 18.08 -15.71 -17.48
N GLU A 29 18.46 -15.17 -18.62
CA GLU A 29 19.82 -14.66 -18.86
C GLU A 29 20.07 -13.42 -17.99
N ARG A 30 21.26 -13.34 -17.38
CA ARG A 30 21.68 -12.22 -16.52
C ARG A 30 21.98 -10.94 -17.33
N LYS A 31 22.15 -11.04 -18.63
CA LYS A 31 22.19 -9.93 -19.55
C LYS A 31 20.86 -9.87 -20.28
N THR A 32 19.99 -8.93 -19.87
CA THR A 32 18.63 -8.90 -20.39
C THR A 32 18.03 -7.50 -20.35
N GLU A 33 17.00 -7.31 -21.15
CA GLU A 33 16.16 -6.13 -21.16
C GLU A 33 14.87 -6.43 -20.39
N VAL A 34 14.43 -5.46 -19.58
CA VAL A 34 13.25 -5.64 -18.75
C VAL A 34 12.25 -4.48 -18.92
N ILE A 35 10.99 -4.80 -18.79
CA ILE A 35 9.90 -3.83 -18.62
C ILE A 35 9.42 -3.95 -17.17
N LEU A 36 9.40 -2.84 -16.46
CA LEU A 36 8.96 -2.81 -15.07
C LEU A 36 7.47 -2.45 -14.97
N ALA A 37 6.73 -3.21 -14.16
CA ALA A 37 5.43 -2.81 -13.66
C ALA A 37 5.58 -2.38 -12.19
N VAL A 38 5.30 -1.11 -11.88
CA VAL A 38 5.59 -0.54 -10.56
C VAL A 38 4.38 0.21 -10.02
N GLY A 39 4.10 0.01 -8.73
CA GLY A 39 3.05 0.72 -8.02
C GLY A 39 3.53 2.02 -7.38
N LEU A 40 2.74 3.09 -7.53
CA LEU A 40 2.89 4.32 -6.77
C LEU A 40 1.68 4.53 -5.86
N PRO A 41 1.89 5.14 -4.67
CA PRO A 41 0.79 5.51 -3.80
C PRO A 41 -0.23 6.36 -4.55
N LEU A 42 -1.49 6.09 -4.31
CA LEU A 42 -2.60 6.72 -5.01
C LEU A 42 -2.59 8.24 -4.85
N SER A 43 -2.33 8.72 -3.62
CA SER A 43 -2.29 10.14 -3.26
C SER A 43 -1.18 10.95 -3.98
N SER A 44 -0.12 10.27 -4.43
CA SER A 44 1.02 10.91 -5.10
C SER A 44 1.11 10.57 -6.60
N PHE A 45 0.32 9.63 -7.09
CA PHE A 45 0.41 9.07 -8.44
C PHE A 45 0.43 10.15 -9.54
N GLY A 46 -0.53 11.08 -9.53
CA GLY A 46 -0.63 12.14 -10.52
C GLY A 46 0.61 13.03 -10.57
N ARG A 47 1.14 13.37 -9.41
CA ARG A 47 2.28 14.29 -9.25
C ARG A 47 3.62 13.62 -9.53
N GLU A 48 3.80 12.36 -9.11
CA GLU A 48 5.12 11.72 -9.08
C GLU A 48 5.38 10.79 -10.27
N LYS A 49 4.35 10.37 -11.01
CA LYS A 49 4.46 9.35 -12.06
C LYS A 49 5.55 9.63 -13.11
N HIS A 50 5.67 10.86 -13.58
CA HIS A 50 6.65 11.21 -14.62
C HIS A 50 8.08 11.17 -14.07
N GLY A 51 8.34 11.84 -12.95
CA GLY A 51 9.67 11.86 -12.35
C GLY A 51 10.11 10.48 -11.87
N PHE A 52 9.18 9.64 -11.38
CA PHE A 52 9.47 8.30 -10.93
C PHE A 52 9.78 7.35 -12.11
N ARG A 53 9.09 7.52 -13.23
CA ARG A 53 9.39 6.78 -14.47
C ARG A 53 10.81 7.11 -14.96
N GLU A 54 11.16 8.39 -15.06
CA GLU A 54 12.50 8.82 -15.49
C GLU A 54 13.60 8.35 -14.54
N TYR A 55 13.34 8.39 -13.24
CA TYR A 55 14.23 7.90 -12.20
C TYR A 55 14.59 6.43 -12.39
N LEU A 56 13.60 5.58 -12.71
CA LEU A 56 13.82 4.14 -12.93
C LEU A 56 14.45 3.85 -14.28
N LEU A 57 14.09 4.57 -15.35
CA LEU A 57 14.63 4.35 -16.69
C LEU A 57 16.13 4.67 -16.80
N ARG A 58 16.66 5.62 -16.01
CA ARG A 58 18.08 6.02 -16.05
C ARG A 58 18.58 6.23 -17.48
N LYS A 59 17.76 6.85 -18.35
CA LYS A 59 18.04 7.09 -19.79
C LYS A 59 18.23 5.81 -20.61
N GLU A 60 17.63 4.72 -20.20
CA GLU A 60 17.69 3.41 -20.88
C GLU A 60 19.11 2.84 -21.06
N GLN A 61 20.03 3.24 -20.19
CA GLN A 61 21.41 2.74 -20.24
C GLN A 61 21.54 1.40 -19.50
N PRO A 62 22.38 0.47 -20.01
CA PRO A 62 22.67 -0.76 -19.30
C PRO A 62 23.32 -0.48 -17.94
N VAL A 63 22.81 -1.12 -16.92
CA VAL A 63 23.35 -1.06 -15.55
C VAL A 63 24.01 -2.38 -15.22
N ARG A 64 25.26 -2.34 -14.78
CA ARG A 64 26.01 -3.50 -14.32
C ARG A 64 26.10 -3.47 -12.81
N PHE A 65 25.76 -4.58 -12.17
CA PHE A 65 25.85 -4.72 -10.72
C PHE A 65 26.10 -6.17 -10.31
N LEU A 66 26.59 -6.36 -9.10
CA LEU A 66 26.74 -7.67 -8.48
C LEU A 66 25.57 -7.93 -7.54
N TYR A 67 24.96 -9.08 -7.69
CA TYR A 67 23.96 -9.60 -6.76
C TYR A 67 24.32 -11.04 -6.39
N GLU A 68 24.51 -11.33 -5.09
CA GLU A 68 25.00 -12.64 -4.60
C GLU A 68 26.28 -13.13 -5.32
N SER A 69 27.23 -12.24 -5.54
CA SER A 69 28.51 -12.47 -6.24
C SER A 69 28.39 -12.79 -7.75
N GLU A 70 27.21 -12.69 -8.32
CA GLU A 70 26.95 -12.89 -9.73
C GLU A 70 26.75 -11.56 -10.45
N LEU A 71 27.32 -11.44 -11.65
CA LEU A 71 27.24 -10.21 -12.44
C LEU A 71 25.95 -10.18 -13.28
N TYR A 72 25.20 -9.10 -13.14
CA TYR A 72 24.02 -8.78 -13.94
C TYR A 72 24.28 -7.56 -14.82
N GLU A 73 23.76 -7.57 -16.05
CA GLU A 73 23.73 -6.42 -16.98
C GLU A 73 22.29 -6.22 -17.45
N ILE A 74 21.61 -5.21 -16.92
CA ILE A 74 20.17 -5.00 -17.12
C ILE A 74 19.94 -3.67 -17.81
N THR A 75 19.08 -3.67 -18.83
CA THR A 75 18.53 -2.47 -19.45
C THR A 75 17.04 -2.38 -19.17
N ILE A 76 16.61 -1.34 -18.44
CA ILE A 76 15.19 -1.06 -18.23
C ILE A 76 14.67 -0.31 -19.47
N LYS A 77 13.90 -0.99 -20.32
CA LYS A 77 13.37 -0.43 -21.58
C LYS A 77 12.14 0.40 -21.39
N ASP A 78 11.30 0.04 -20.44
CA ASP A 78 10.08 0.77 -20.16
C ASP A 78 9.67 0.58 -18.69
N VAL A 79 8.91 1.54 -18.17
CA VAL A 79 8.33 1.49 -16.84
C VAL A 79 6.84 1.80 -16.95
N LYS A 80 6.01 0.82 -16.64
CA LYS A 80 4.57 0.96 -16.53
C LYS A 80 4.22 1.25 -15.09
N LEU A 81 3.54 2.37 -14.85
CA LEU A 81 3.16 2.82 -13.52
C LEU A 81 1.67 2.61 -13.29
N PHE A 82 1.35 2.05 -12.14
CA PHE A 82 -0.02 1.79 -11.72
C PHE A 82 -0.27 2.42 -10.34
N PRO A 83 -1.47 2.92 -10.05
CA PRO A 83 -1.85 3.25 -8.69
C PRO A 83 -1.83 1.98 -7.83
N GLN A 84 -1.28 2.07 -6.62
CA GLN A 84 -1.33 0.97 -5.65
C GLN A 84 -2.80 0.63 -5.33
N GLY A 85 -3.07 -0.65 -5.06
CA GLY A 85 -4.42 -1.17 -4.87
C GLY A 85 -5.19 -1.40 -6.17
N TYR A 86 -5.09 -0.52 -7.17
CA TYR A 86 -5.80 -0.70 -8.44
C TYR A 86 -5.39 -1.95 -9.21
N SER A 87 -4.12 -2.32 -9.15
CA SER A 87 -3.61 -3.54 -9.79
C SER A 87 -4.24 -4.83 -9.23
N ALA A 88 -4.69 -4.82 -7.97
CA ALA A 88 -5.42 -5.95 -7.39
C ALA A 88 -6.78 -6.16 -8.07
N LEU A 89 -7.47 -5.07 -8.46
CA LEU A 89 -8.74 -5.15 -9.20
C LEU A 89 -8.58 -5.72 -10.60
N ALA A 90 -7.40 -5.58 -11.22
CA ALA A 90 -7.13 -6.17 -12.52
C ALA A 90 -7.16 -7.71 -12.48
N LEU A 91 -6.90 -8.31 -11.32
CA LEU A 91 -7.02 -9.75 -11.08
C LEU A 91 -8.45 -10.18 -10.73
N HIS A 92 -9.33 -9.23 -10.40
CA HIS A 92 -10.70 -9.45 -9.96
C HIS A 92 -11.68 -8.54 -10.73
N PRO A 93 -11.73 -8.63 -12.07
CA PRO A 93 -12.58 -7.75 -12.89
C PRO A 93 -14.08 -7.93 -12.58
N GLU A 94 -14.48 -9.07 -12.03
CA GLU A 94 -15.83 -9.33 -11.56
C GLU A 94 -16.30 -8.37 -10.46
N CYS A 95 -15.38 -7.82 -9.67
CA CYS A 95 -15.71 -6.87 -8.60
C CYS A 95 -16.16 -5.49 -9.11
N VAL A 96 -15.91 -5.18 -10.39
CA VAL A 96 -16.14 -3.84 -10.94
C VAL A 96 -17.00 -3.83 -12.21
N ARG A 97 -17.19 -4.98 -12.86
CA ARG A 97 -17.78 -5.07 -14.22
C ARG A 97 -19.19 -4.52 -14.30
N ASP A 98 -20.05 -4.89 -13.34
CA ASP A 98 -21.48 -4.59 -13.38
C ASP A 98 -21.88 -3.53 -12.33
N GLU A 99 -20.88 -2.92 -11.70
CA GLU A 99 -21.09 -1.92 -10.65
C GLU A 99 -20.87 -0.49 -11.19
N PRO A 100 -21.87 0.39 -11.06
CA PRO A 100 -21.75 1.77 -11.52
C PRO A 100 -20.70 2.57 -10.74
N SER A 101 -20.47 2.19 -9.48
CA SER A 101 -19.46 2.81 -8.62
C SER A 101 -18.94 1.82 -7.58
N VAL A 102 -17.61 1.72 -7.50
CA VAL A 102 -16.91 0.86 -6.52
C VAL A 102 -15.93 1.71 -5.73
N LEU A 103 -15.91 1.53 -4.41
CA LEU A 103 -14.89 2.11 -3.54
C LEU A 103 -13.79 1.08 -3.27
N LEU A 104 -12.59 1.40 -3.71
CA LEU A 104 -11.37 0.66 -3.36
C LEU A 104 -10.77 1.26 -2.10
N ALA A 105 -10.49 0.41 -1.11
CA ALA A 105 -9.74 0.76 0.10
C ALA A 105 -8.48 -0.11 0.18
N ASP A 106 -7.31 0.51 0.05
CA ASP A 106 -6.01 -0.14 0.25
C ASP A 106 -5.53 0.16 1.68
N ILE A 107 -5.59 -0.86 2.54
CA ILE A 107 -5.26 -0.73 3.97
C ILE A 107 -3.80 -1.10 4.18
N GLY A 108 -2.95 -0.08 4.24
CA GLY A 108 -1.53 -0.22 4.52
C GLY A 108 -1.18 -0.15 6.01
N GLY A 109 0.13 -0.22 6.30
CA GLY A 109 0.62 -0.08 7.68
C GLY A 109 0.35 1.30 8.30
N TRP A 110 0.56 2.38 7.54
CA TRP A 110 0.42 3.76 8.01
C TRP A 110 -0.84 4.45 7.52
N THR A 111 -1.25 4.14 6.29
CA THR A 111 -2.36 4.82 5.62
C THR A 111 -3.40 3.83 5.14
N VAL A 112 -4.61 4.34 4.97
CA VAL A 112 -5.66 3.74 4.14
C VAL A 112 -5.83 4.64 2.93
N ASP A 113 -5.54 4.11 1.75
CA ASP A 113 -5.71 4.83 0.50
C ASP A 113 -7.07 4.46 -0.12
N LEU A 114 -7.90 5.47 -0.35
CA LEU A 114 -9.26 5.33 -0.87
C LEU A 114 -9.32 5.85 -2.31
N MET A 115 -9.99 5.11 -3.18
CA MET A 115 -10.26 5.50 -4.56
C MET A 115 -11.64 5.01 -4.97
N ARG A 116 -12.44 5.88 -5.60
CA ARG A 116 -13.66 5.47 -6.27
C ARG A 116 -13.39 5.19 -7.74
N LEU A 117 -13.97 4.11 -8.21
CA LEU A 117 -14.09 3.82 -9.62
C LEU A 117 -15.53 4.13 -10.06
N ASP A 118 -15.70 4.83 -11.16
CA ASP A 118 -16.99 5.09 -11.77
C ASP A 118 -17.03 4.37 -13.12
N ASN A 119 -17.97 3.45 -13.31
CA ASN A 119 -18.04 2.56 -14.48
C ASN A 119 -16.69 1.89 -14.79
N SER A 120 -16.06 1.30 -13.77
CA SER A 120 -14.75 0.63 -13.82
C SER A 120 -13.55 1.54 -14.11
N VAL A 121 -13.74 2.87 -14.19
CA VAL A 121 -12.67 3.84 -14.44
C VAL A 121 -12.29 4.55 -13.14
N PRO A 122 -10.98 4.57 -12.76
CA PRO A 122 -10.52 5.28 -11.58
C PRO A 122 -10.82 6.78 -11.65
N ASN A 123 -11.48 7.31 -10.63
CA ASN A 123 -11.74 8.73 -10.50
C ASN A 123 -10.68 9.39 -9.62
N ALA A 124 -9.71 10.03 -10.25
CA ALA A 124 -8.56 10.65 -9.57
C ALA A 124 -8.96 11.75 -8.56
N ALA A 125 -10.08 12.45 -8.79
CA ALA A 125 -10.57 13.49 -7.88
C ALA A 125 -11.02 12.92 -6.52
N THR A 126 -11.40 11.64 -6.48
CA THR A 126 -11.87 10.97 -5.27
C THR A 126 -10.75 10.28 -4.46
N CYS A 127 -9.52 10.33 -4.96
CA CYS A 127 -8.39 9.72 -4.28
C CYS A 127 -8.07 10.42 -2.97
N ARG A 128 -8.02 9.67 -1.88
CA ARG A 128 -7.68 10.17 -0.54
C ARG A 128 -6.76 9.20 0.17
N SER A 129 -5.87 9.74 0.98
CA SER A 129 -5.01 8.97 1.89
C SER A 129 -5.35 9.38 3.33
N LEU A 130 -5.81 8.42 4.10
CA LEU A 130 -6.17 8.61 5.51
C LEU A 130 -5.06 8.02 6.38
N GLU A 131 -4.67 8.71 7.45
CA GLU A 131 -3.70 8.19 8.44
C GLU A 131 -4.39 7.21 9.40
N LEU A 132 -5.00 6.16 8.86
CA LEU A 132 -5.76 5.13 9.57
C LEU A 132 -5.22 3.73 9.32
N GLY A 133 -3.92 3.60 9.04
CA GLY A 133 -3.30 2.29 8.78
C GLY A 133 -3.24 1.39 10.03
N VAL A 134 -2.89 0.12 9.79
CA VAL A 134 -2.91 -0.95 10.81
C VAL A 134 -2.02 -0.64 12.02
N ILE A 135 -0.86 -0.02 11.81
CA ILE A 135 0.07 0.34 12.91
C ILE A 135 -0.63 1.28 13.90
N ARG A 136 -1.31 2.30 13.38
CA ARG A 136 -2.05 3.24 14.24
C ARG A 136 -3.21 2.59 14.98
N CYS A 137 -3.86 1.61 14.36
CA CYS A 137 -4.88 0.79 15.00
C CYS A 137 -4.29 0.03 16.20
N VAL A 138 -3.16 -0.63 16.01
CA VAL A 138 -2.46 -1.39 17.05
C VAL A 138 -2.01 -0.49 18.18
N ASP A 139 -1.45 0.70 17.87
CA ASP A 139 -1.03 1.69 18.86
C ASP A 139 -2.23 2.17 19.72
N GLU A 140 -3.36 2.51 19.10
CA GLU A 140 -4.57 2.92 19.81
C GLU A 140 -5.11 1.80 20.71
N ILE A 141 -5.13 0.55 20.22
CA ILE A 141 -5.56 -0.62 21.00
C ILE A 141 -4.65 -0.84 22.21
N THR A 142 -3.33 -0.80 22.00
CA THR A 142 -2.33 -0.97 23.06
C THR A 142 -2.54 0.07 24.18
N GLU A 143 -2.74 1.33 23.82
CA GLU A 143 -2.98 2.40 24.78
C GLU A 143 -4.32 2.21 25.52
N GLN A 144 -5.38 1.76 24.85
CA GLN A 144 -6.67 1.49 25.49
C GLN A 144 -6.60 0.31 26.46
N VAL A 145 -5.90 -0.77 26.12
CA VAL A 145 -5.68 -1.88 27.05
C VAL A 145 -4.92 -1.40 28.26
N ARG A 146 -3.82 -0.68 28.08
CA ARG A 146 -3.01 -0.14 29.17
C ARG A 146 -3.79 0.76 30.11
N ARG A 147 -4.61 1.68 29.57
CA ARG A 147 -5.43 2.61 30.37
C ARG A 147 -6.51 1.90 31.19
N ASN A 148 -7.14 0.87 30.66
CA ASN A 148 -8.28 0.24 31.30
C ASN A 148 -7.91 -0.93 32.22
N THR A 149 -6.79 -1.61 31.97
CA THR A 149 -6.39 -2.82 32.72
C THR A 149 -5.05 -2.69 33.42
N GLY A 150 -4.25 -1.68 33.08
CA GLY A 150 -2.86 -1.58 33.53
C GLY A 150 -1.91 -2.59 32.88
N LEU A 151 -2.41 -3.46 31.98
CA LEU A 151 -1.62 -4.50 31.33
C LEU A 151 -0.95 -3.97 30.07
N SER A 152 0.22 -4.54 29.73
CA SER A 152 0.88 -4.35 28.45
C SER A 152 0.58 -5.55 27.54
N VAL A 153 0.30 -5.27 26.28
CA VAL A 153 0.08 -6.29 25.23
C VAL A 153 1.04 -6.05 24.08
N THR A 154 1.42 -7.12 23.39
CA THR A 154 2.26 -7.04 22.19
C THR A 154 1.41 -6.99 20.93
N ASP A 155 1.98 -6.45 19.82
CA ASP A 155 1.34 -6.40 18.51
C ASP A 155 0.88 -7.79 18.06
N ILE A 156 1.70 -8.81 18.28
CA ILE A 156 1.38 -10.21 17.95
C ILE A 156 0.14 -10.72 18.73
N GLN A 157 0.00 -10.33 19.99
CA GLN A 157 -1.17 -10.71 20.79
C GLN A 157 -2.43 -10.02 20.27
N ILE A 158 -2.35 -8.73 19.93
CA ILE A 158 -3.44 -7.97 19.34
C ILE A 158 -3.84 -8.60 18.01
N GLU A 159 -2.89 -8.87 17.13
CA GLU A 159 -3.13 -9.48 15.83
C GLU A 159 -3.82 -10.84 15.96
N ARG A 160 -3.35 -11.71 16.83
CA ARG A 160 -3.98 -13.02 17.08
C ARG A 160 -5.44 -12.90 17.51
N VAL A 161 -5.71 -11.96 18.43
CA VAL A 161 -7.09 -11.74 18.92
C VAL A 161 -7.99 -11.20 17.82
N LEU A 162 -7.52 -10.22 17.03
CA LEU A 162 -8.29 -9.65 15.93
C LEU A 162 -8.56 -10.67 14.81
N ASN A 163 -7.64 -11.60 14.59
CA ASN A 163 -7.79 -12.70 13.62
C ASN A 163 -8.58 -13.90 14.19
N GLY A 164 -9.14 -13.79 15.39
CA GLY A 164 -9.91 -14.88 16.02
C GLY A 164 -9.09 -16.09 16.44
N GLN A 165 -7.77 -15.95 16.51
CA GLN A 165 -6.85 -17.01 16.92
C GLN A 165 -6.79 -17.13 18.45
N SER A 166 -6.44 -18.34 18.94
CA SER A 166 -6.25 -18.54 20.35
C SER A 166 -5.06 -17.72 20.88
N CYS A 167 -5.31 -16.99 21.95
CA CYS A 167 -4.27 -16.22 22.64
C CYS A 167 -4.54 -16.30 24.15
N SER A 168 -3.53 -16.73 24.92
CA SER A 168 -3.61 -16.72 26.39
C SER A 168 -3.37 -15.30 26.89
N MET A 169 -4.43 -14.66 27.38
CA MET A 169 -4.39 -13.30 27.93
C MET A 169 -5.58 -13.07 28.85
N ASP A 170 -5.53 -11.97 29.58
CA ASP A 170 -6.62 -11.51 30.42
C ASP A 170 -7.92 -11.30 29.62
N PRO A 171 -9.07 -11.82 30.08
CA PRO A 171 -10.33 -11.70 29.36
C PRO A 171 -10.78 -10.24 29.13
N ALA A 172 -10.55 -9.33 30.08
CA ALA A 172 -10.90 -7.93 29.92
C ALA A 172 -10.04 -7.25 28.87
N ALA A 173 -8.74 -7.57 28.82
CA ALA A 173 -7.84 -7.09 27.77
C ALA A 173 -8.29 -7.59 26.38
N LYS A 174 -8.68 -8.85 26.27
CA LYS A 174 -9.19 -9.43 25.01
C LYS A 174 -10.47 -8.73 24.53
N GLU A 175 -11.41 -8.45 25.44
CA GLU A 175 -12.65 -7.74 25.12
C GLU A 175 -12.36 -6.32 24.59
N ILE A 176 -11.42 -5.61 25.24
CA ILE A 176 -11.00 -4.26 24.81
C ILE A 176 -10.41 -4.32 23.40
N ILE A 177 -9.53 -5.28 23.11
CA ILE A 177 -8.92 -5.43 21.78
C ILE A 177 -10.00 -5.59 20.69
N VAL A 178 -10.93 -6.52 20.90
CA VAL A 178 -12.01 -6.77 19.92
C VAL A 178 -12.88 -5.54 19.72
N ARG A 179 -13.30 -4.91 20.80
CA ARG A 179 -14.13 -3.69 20.77
C ARG A 179 -13.42 -2.53 20.05
N GLN A 180 -12.16 -2.28 20.38
CA GLN A 180 -11.41 -1.18 19.78
C GLN A 180 -11.10 -1.45 18.30
N GLY A 181 -10.77 -2.69 17.95
CA GLY A 181 -10.60 -3.07 16.54
C GLY A 181 -11.85 -2.78 15.71
N ARG A 182 -13.05 -3.13 16.21
CA ARG A 182 -14.31 -2.81 15.54
C ARG A 182 -14.51 -1.29 15.40
N LEU A 183 -14.37 -0.54 16.49
CA LEU A 183 -14.53 0.91 16.47
C LEU A 183 -13.55 1.58 15.52
N TYR A 184 -12.35 1.02 15.39
CA TYR A 184 -11.35 1.57 14.48
C TYR A 184 -11.75 1.38 13.01
N THR A 185 -12.26 0.21 12.65
CA THR A 185 -12.72 -0.06 11.27
C THR A 185 -13.89 0.83 10.86
N GLU A 186 -14.74 1.25 11.80
CA GLU A 186 -15.86 2.16 11.56
C GLU A 186 -15.41 3.60 11.23
N LYS A 187 -14.17 3.99 11.57
CA LYS A 187 -13.62 5.31 11.24
C LYS A 187 -13.40 5.48 9.73
N ILE A 188 -13.12 4.42 9.00
CA ILE A 188 -12.76 4.48 7.57
C ILE A 188 -13.93 4.94 6.71
N PRO A 189 -15.12 4.28 6.73
CA PRO A 189 -16.28 4.74 5.95
C PRO A 189 -16.79 6.11 6.38
N VAL A 190 -16.75 6.40 7.70
CA VAL A 190 -17.17 7.72 8.23
C VAL A 190 -16.29 8.83 7.67
N SER A 191 -14.96 8.63 7.67
CA SER A 191 -14.02 9.61 7.12
C SER A 191 -14.25 9.83 5.61
N TYR A 192 -14.59 8.77 4.87
CA TYR A 192 -14.91 8.88 3.43
C TYR A 192 -16.22 9.66 3.18
N THR A 193 -17.27 9.40 3.95
CA THR A 193 -18.56 10.08 3.80
C THR A 193 -18.48 11.55 4.13
N HIS A 194 -17.73 11.94 5.16
CA HIS A 194 -17.50 13.36 5.50
C HIS A 194 -16.73 14.10 4.40
N LEU A 195 -15.72 13.48 3.79
CA LEU A 195 -14.98 14.08 2.68
C LEU A 195 -15.87 14.31 1.47
N ARG A 196 -16.82 13.40 1.20
CA ARG A 196 -17.77 13.52 0.10
C ARG A 196 -18.79 14.66 0.31
N ALA A 197 -19.22 14.89 1.54
CA ALA A 197 -20.14 16.00 1.86
C ALA A 197 -19.51 17.37 1.57
N HIS A 198 -18.22 17.56 1.88
CA HIS A 198 -17.52 18.82 1.58
C HIS A 198 -17.26 19.06 0.09
N GLU A 199 -17.24 18.02 -0.76
CA GLU A 199 -17.08 18.18 -2.23
C GLU A 199 -18.37 18.69 -2.88
N THR A 200 -19.54 18.33 -2.35
CA THR A 200 -20.84 18.80 -2.87
C THR A 200 -21.13 20.27 -2.52
N ASP A 201 -20.62 20.76 -1.41
CA ASP A 201 -20.82 22.16 -1.00
C ASP A 201 -19.93 23.15 -1.77
N SER A 202 -18.94 22.68 -2.52
CA SER A 202 -18.04 23.54 -3.32
C SER A 202 -18.54 23.83 -4.74
N TYR A 203 -19.70 23.31 -5.12
CA TYR A 203 -20.32 23.48 -6.43
C TYR A 203 -21.68 24.23 -6.38
N LEU A 204 -22.02 24.84 -5.26
CA LEU A 204 -23.14 25.80 -5.10
C LEU A 204 -22.59 27.19 -4.82
#